data_d1e4d2b7376fc24ccb672c5fd53a5feb
#
_entry.id   d1e4d2b7376fc24ccb672c5fd53a5feb
#
_cell.length_a   1.000
_cell.length_b   1.000
_cell.length_c   1.000
_cell.angle_alpha   90.00
_cell.angle_beta   90.00
_cell.angle_gamma   90.00
#
_symmetry.space_group_name_H-M   'P 1'
#
loop_
_entity.id
_entity.type
_entity.pdbx_description
1 polymer ?
#
loop_
_entity_poly.entity_id
_entity_poly.type
_entity_poly.pdbx_seq_one_letter_code
_entity_poly.pdbx_strand_id
1 'polypeptide(L)'
;MIVDLIDSMGSDLTVVNAARVSFSKESKWLALKTPENGQPEGLLNEGDKKLIKYLAKHNHWSPFGHASMQFRIKAPIFVARQLVKHQIGLTWNEVSRRYVDFPPELYKPDKWRGRPKNSKQGSDGEIELDQTINYSMESAMESCLILYNTLLQKGVAPEQARMVLPQSMMTEWYWSGSLIAFARVCNLRCKADSQKETRDVAYQIDAIARPMFPYSWEALRNG
;
A
#
# COMPACT_ATOMS: atom_id res chain seq x y z
N MET A 1 -4.88 8.93 5.75
CA MET A 1 -4.66 7.52 5.33
C MET A 1 -3.59 6.93 6.23
N ILE A 2 -3.72 5.66 6.60
CA ILE A 2 -2.87 4.98 7.60
C ILE A 2 -2.38 3.67 6.98
N VAL A 3 -1.11 3.35 7.20
CA VAL A 3 -0.51 2.07 6.81
C VAL A 3 0.25 1.53 8.03
N ASP A 4 -0.25 0.46 8.59
CA ASP A 4 0.34 -0.22 9.74
C ASP A 4 0.94 -1.54 9.28
N LEU A 5 2.20 -1.80 9.64
CA LEU A 5 2.80 -3.13 9.49
C LEU A 5 2.23 -4.04 10.58
N ILE A 6 1.64 -5.15 10.18
CA ILE A 6 1.10 -6.16 11.11
C ILE A 6 2.10 -7.25 11.39
N ASP A 7 2.75 -7.76 10.32
CA ASP A 7 3.71 -8.85 10.44
C ASP A 7 4.64 -8.88 9.23
N SER A 8 5.76 -9.59 9.37
CA SER A 8 6.70 -9.82 8.29
C SER A 8 7.41 -11.16 8.45
N MET A 9 7.78 -11.76 7.34
CA MET A 9 8.53 -13.01 7.30
C MET A 9 9.79 -12.85 6.44
N GLY A 10 10.90 -13.40 6.94
CA GLY A 10 12.16 -13.41 6.21
C GLY A 10 12.98 -12.15 6.39
N SER A 11 14.09 -12.09 5.65
CA SER A 11 15.09 -11.02 5.68
C SER A 11 15.87 -11.01 4.37
N ASP A 12 16.82 -10.09 4.21
CA ASP A 12 17.74 -10.12 3.07
C ASP A 12 18.54 -11.43 2.99
N LEU A 13 18.89 -12.02 4.15
CA LEU A 13 19.57 -13.32 4.19
C LEU A 13 18.65 -14.45 3.70
N THR A 14 17.34 -14.37 3.93
CA THR A 14 16.37 -15.30 3.38
C THR A 14 16.39 -15.27 1.85
N VAL A 15 16.42 -14.10 1.25
CA VAL A 15 16.51 -13.92 -0.21
C VAL A 15 17.81 -14.52 -0.76
N VAL A 16 18.95 -14.26 -0.09
CA VAL A 16 20.26 -14.82 -0.46
C VAL A 16 20.22 -16.34 -0.43
N ASN A 17 19.75 -16.93 0.68
CA ASN A 17 19.76 -18.38 0.87
C ASN A 17 18.75 -19.09 -0.03
N ALA A 18 17.62 -18.47 -0.33
CA ALA A 18 16.68 -18.97 -1.32
C ALA A 18 17.30 -19.09 -2.73
N ALA A 19 18.23 -18.17 -3.08
CA ALA A 19 18.97 -18.29 -4.33
C ALA A 19 20.12 -19.30 -4.24
N ARG A 20 20.82 -19.37 -3.10
CA ARG A 20 21.99 -20.23 -2.92
C ARG A 20 21.67 -21.71 -2.78
N VAL A 21 20.45 -22.05 -2.38
CA VAL A 21 20.02 -23.45 -2.25
C VAL A 21 20.20 -24.25 -3.53
N SER A 22 20.05 -23.61 -4.69
CA SER A 22 20.29 -24.24 -6.00
C SER A 22 21.74 -24.75 -6.20
N PHE A 23 22.66 -24.29 -5.40
CA PHE A 23 24.07 -24.67 -5.41
C PHE A 23 24.47 -25.43 -4.14
N SER A 24 23.51 -25.87 -3.32
CA SER A 24 23.75 -26.48 -2.00
C SER A 24 24.65 -25.61 -1.10
N LYS A 25 24.47 -24.29 -1.14
CA LYS A 25 25.23 -23.30 -0.37
C LYS A 25 24.32 -22.52 0.54
N GLU A 26 24.89 -22.05 1.64
CA GLU A 26 24.24 -21.21 2.63
C GLU A 26 25.15 -20.04 3.01
N SER A 27 24.57 -18.88 3.20
CA SER A 27 25.22 -17.68 3.76
C SER A 27 24.76 -17.45 5.19
N LYS A 28 25.59 -16.72 5.94
CA LYS A 28 25.30 -16.28 7.32
C LYS A 28 25.53 -14.79 7.41
N TRP A 29 24.90 -14.15 8.39
CA TRP A 29 25.20 -12.78 8.71
C TRP A 29 26.67 -12.62 9.14
N LEU A 30 27.36 -11.58 8.65
CA LEU A 30 28.70 -11.22 9.12
C LEU A 30 28.66 -10.65 10.54
N ALA A 31 27.65 -9.83 10.82
CA ALA A 31 27.39 -9.26 12.13
C ALA A 31 25.89 -9.04 12.27
N LEU A 32 25.37 -9.21 13.47
CA LEU A 32 24.02 -8.83 13.84
C LEU A 32 24.12 -7.50 14.60
N LYS A 33 23.49 -6.47 14.11
CA LYS A 33 23.19 -5.29 14.91
C LYS A 33 21.83 -5.53 15.55
N THR A 34 21.74 -5.34 16.86
CA THR A 34 20.46 -5.33 17.56
C THR A 34 20.02 -3.86 17.62
N PRO A 35 19.11 -3.41 16.75
CA PRO A 35 18.55 -2.08 16.87
C PRO A 35 17.67 -2.01 18.12
N GLU A 36 17.52 -0.83 18.68
CA GLU A 36 16.61 -0.56 19.80
C GLU A 36 15.16 -0.97 19.53
N ASN A 37 14.78 -1.23 18.28
CA ASN A 37 13.43 -1.57 17.81
C ASN A 37 13.22 -3.09 17.57
N GLY A 38 14.16 -3.98 18.00
CA GLY A 38 13.90 -5.43 18.11
C GLY A 38 14.01 -6.29 16.86
N GLN A 39 14.20 -5.76 15.65
CA GLN A 39 14.47 -6.55 14.44
C GLN A 39 15.99 -6.61 14.19
N PRO A 40 16.62 -7.80 14.09
CA PRO A 40 18.06 -7.89 13.88
C PRO A 40 18.42 -7.39 12.48
N GLU A 41 19.04 -6.21 12.39
CA GLU A 41 19.73 -5.77 11.18
C GLU A 41 21.03 -6.56 11.02
N GLY A 42 21.07 -7.44 10.04
CA GLY A 42 22.26 -8.20 9.72
C GLY A 42 23.11 -7.52 8.64
N LEU A 43 24.41 -7.54 8.83
CA LEU A 43 25.36 -7.14 7.79
C LEU A 43 25.61 -8.33 6.86
N LEU A 44 25.28 -8.20 5.58
CA LEU A 44 25.64 -9.17 4.54
C LEU A 44 27.07 -8.96 4.07
N ASN A 45 27.75 -10.06 3.68
CA ASN A 45 29.02 -9.96 2.98
C ASN A 45 28.83 -9.35 1.56
N GLU A 46 29.92 -8.86 0.97
CA GLU A 46 29.87 -8.18 -0.32
C GLU A 46 29.42 -9.10 -1.47
N GLY A 47 29.70 -10.41 -1.39
CA GLY A 47 29.25 -11.39 -2.38
C GLY A 47 27.72 -11.54 -2.37
N ASP A 48 27.11 -11.53 -1.18
CA ASP A 48 25.66 -11.65 -1.02
C ASP A 48 24.93 -10.37 -1.48
N LYS A 49 25.47 -9.20 -1.17
CA LYS A 49 24.96 -7.91 -1.68
C LYS A 49 24.99 -7.86 -3.21
N LYS A 50 26.10 -8.31 -3.82
CA LYS A 50 26.22 -8.43 -5.28
C LYS A 50 25.21 -9.43 -5.86
N LEU A 51 24.97 -10.56 -5.18
CA LEU A 51 23.98 -11.55 -5.59
C LEU A 51 22.57 -10.94 -5.60
N ILE A 52 22.14 -10.27 -4.56
CA ILE A 52 20.83 -9.60 -4.51
C ILE A 52 20.67 -8.62 -5.68
N LYS A 53 21.66 -7.76 -5.93
CA LYS A 53 21.64 -6.81 -7.06
C LYS A 53 21.57 -7.54 -8.41
N TYR A 54 22.30 -8.62 -8.58
CA TYR A 54 22.25 -9.44 -9.80
C TYR A 54 20.85 -10.05 -10.00
N LEU A 55 20.26 -10.65 -8.95
CA LEU A 55 18.94 -11.26 -9.02
C LEU A 55 17.86 -10.23 -9.39
N ALA A 56 17.89 -9.04 -8.80
CA ALA A 56 16.95 -7.97 -9.11
C ALA A 56 17.12 -7.49 -10.56
N LYS A 57 18.35 -7.18 -10.98
CA LYS A 57 18.67 -6.70 -12.34
C LYS A 57 18.23 -7.67 -13.44
N HIS A 58 18.35 -8.98 -13.21
CA HIS A 58 17.99 -10.02 -14.17
C HIS A 58 16.58 -10.58 -13.98
N ASN A 59 15.75 -9.93 -13.15
CA ASN A 59 14.36 -10.36 -12.86
C ASN A 59 14.24 -11.81 -12.36
N HIS A 60 15.23 -12.29 -11.63
CA HIS A 60 15.15 -13.56 -10.91
C HIS A 60 14.28 -13.35 -9.65
N TRP A 61 12.99 -13.34 -9.84
CA TRP A 61 12.00 -12.90 -8.85
C TRP A 61 11.80 -13.88 -7.68
N SER A 62 11.98 -15.20 -7.92
CA SER A 62 11.59 -16.22 -6.94
C SER A 62 12.29 -16.11 -5.57
N PRO A 63 13.59 -15.76 -5.45
CA PRO A 63 14.21 -15.55 -4.15
C PRO A 63 13.51 -14.48 -3.31
N PHE A 64 13.07 -13.40 -3.93
CA PHE A 64 12.33 -12.30 -3.28
C PHE A 64 10.89 -12.67 -2.92
N GLY A 65 10.40 -13.82 -3.43
CA GLY A 65 9.11 -14.39 -3.06
C GLY A 65 9.10 -15.05 -1.69
N HIS A 66 10.28 -15.39 -1.13
CA HIS A 66 10.44 -16.04 0.17
C HIS A 66 10.48 -15.06 1.35
N ALA A 67 10.45 -13.76 1.09
CA ALA A 67 10.22 -12.73 2.11
C ALA A 67 8.87 -12.08 1.87
N SER A 68 8.16 -11.73 2.93
CA SER A 68 6.79 -11.20 2.85
C SER A 68 6.50 -10.18 3.94
N MET A 69 5.47 -9.37 3.69
CA MET A 69 4.94 -8.39 4.64
C MET A 69 3.41 -8.47 4.65
N GLN A 70 2.83 -8.12 5.79
CA GLN A 70 1.39 -7.93 5.96
C GLN A 70 1.11 -6.54 6.50
N PHE A 71 0.25 -5.81 5.82
CA PHE A 71 -0.19 -4.47 6.21
C PHE A 71 -1.68 -4.45 6.53
N ARG A 72 -2.05 -3.58 7.45
CA ARG A 72 -3.41 -3.09 7.63
C ARG A 72 -3.45 -1.65 7.13
N ILE A 73 -4.32 -1.37 6.17
CA ILE A 73 -4.36 -0.08 5.49
C ILE A 73 -5.75 0.51 5.60
N LYS A 74 -5.85 1.79 6.01
CA LYS A 74 -7.08 2.58 6.03
C LYS A 74 -6.96 3.72 5.02
N ALA A 75 -7.81 3.70 3.98
CA ALA A 75 -7.84 4.71 2.93
C ALA A 75 -9.23 4.78 2.28
N PRO A 76 -9.54 5.84 1.49
CA PRO A 76 -10.83 5.93 0.81
C PRO A 76 -10.98 4.88 -0.31
N ILE A 77 -12.22 4.50 -0.61
CA ILE A 77 -12.56 3.47 -1.61
C ILE A 77 -11.91 3.77 -2.97
N PHE A 78 -11.84 5.01 -3.41
CA PHE A 78 -11.22 5.33 -4.70
C PHE A 78 -9.72 4.99 -4.73
N VAL A 79 -9.01 5.00 -3.58
CA VAL A 79 -7.63 4.53 -3.43
C VAL A 79 -7.58 3.00 -3.41
N ALA A 80 -8.44 2.38 -2.60
CA ALA A 80 -8.54 0.92 -2.50
C ALA A 80 -8.77 0.29 -3.88
N ARG A 81 -9.67 0.87 -4.69
CA ARG A 81 -9.96 0.40 -6.06
C ARG A 81 -8.77 0.46 -7.01
N GLN A 82 -7.81 1.36 -6.80
CA GLN A 82 -6.57 1.36 -7.58
C GLN A 82 -5.59 0.31 -7.08
N LEU A 83 -5.45 0.17 -5.76
CA LEU A 83 -4.48 -0.74 -5.14
C LEU A 83 -4.87 -2.20 -5.30
N VAL A 84 -6.16 -2.55 -5.20
CA VAL A 84 -6.64 -3.94 -5.36
C VAL A 84 -6.38 -4.53 -6.75
N LYS A 85 -6.07 -3.68 -7.76
CA LYS A 85 -5.67 -4.15 -9.10
C LYS A 85 -4.29 -4.80 -9.12
N HIS A 86 -3.47 -4.58 -8.09
CA HIS A 86 -2.24 -5.32 -7.89
C HIS A 86 -2.56 -6.67 -7.24
N GLN A 87 -2.55 -7.75 -8.02
CA GLN A 87 -2.99 -9.07 -7.56
C GLN A 87 -1.87 -10.11 -7.48
N ILE A 88 -0.83 -9.96 -8.34
CA ILE A 88 0.23 -10.97 -8.42
C ILE A 88 1.10 -10.96 -7.17
N GLY A 89 1.05 -12.05 -6.42
CA GLY A 89 1.78 -12.22 -5.16
C GLY A 89 1.22 -11.43 -3.98
N LEU A 90 -0.05 -11.00 -4.07
CA LEU A 90 -0.75 -10.21 -3.06
C LEU A 90 -2.11 -10.82 -2.74
N THR A 91 -2.50 -10.77 -1.47
CA THR A 91 -3.80 -11.22 -0.96
C THR A 91 -4.48 -10.07 -0.23
N TRP A 92 -5.78 -9.89 -0.48
CA TRP A 92 -6.57 -8.76 -0.02
C TRP A 92 -7.85 -9.20 0.70
N ASN A 93 -8.06 -8.68 1.91
CA ASN A 93 -9.32 -8.83 2.63
C ASN A 93 -9.76 -7.47 3.18
N GLU A 94 -10.95 -7.04 2.84
CA GLU A 94 -11.47 -5.69 3.10
C GLU A 94 -12.71 -5.73 3.98
N VAL A 95 -12.88 -4.70 4.81
CA VAL A 95 -14.12 -4.45 5.57
C VAL A 95 -15.30 -4.40 4.60
N SER A 96 -16.33 -5.16 4.92
CA SER A 96 -17.52 -5.23 4.07
C SER A 96 -18.71 -4.54 4.72
N ARG A 97 -19.24 -3.52 4.05
CA ARG A 97 -20.49 -2.87 4.43
C ARG A 97 -21.74 -3.76 4.31
N ARG A 98 -21.59 -5.02 3.94
CA ARG A 98 -22.66 -6.03 4.05
C ARG A 98 -22.81 -6.53 5.49
N TYR A 99 -21.75 -6.42 6.30
CA TYR A 99 -21.68 -7.01 7.64
C TYR A 99 -21.51 -5.98 8.75
N VAL A 100 -21.16 -4.73 8.39
CA VAL A 100 -20.97 -3.64 9.35
C VAL A 100 -21.86 -2.46 9.00
N ASP A 101 -22.53 -1.91 10.00
CA ASP A 101 -23.52 -0.84 9.90
C ASP A 101 -23.12 0.43 10.70
N PHE A 102 -21.94 0.43 11.36
CA PHE A 102 -21.46 1.64 12.01
C PHE A 102 -21.30 2.78 10.98
N PRO A 103 -21.47 4.06 11.39
CA PRO A 103 -21.39 5.20 10.48
C PRO A 103 -20.06 5.22 9.72
N PRO A 104 -20.08 5.31 8.37
CA PRO A 104 -18.87 5.39 7.59
C PRO A 104 -18.18 6.74 7.75
N GLU A 105 -16.85 6.71 7.86
CA GLU A 105 -16.01 7.90 7.79
C GLU A 105 -15.82 8.32 6.33
N LEU A 106 -15.79 9.63 6.05
CA LEU A 106 -15.56 10.15 4.72
C LEU A 106 -14.22 10.90 4.65
N TYR A 107 -13.46 10.65 3.59
CA TYR A 107 -12.23 11.36 3.28
C TYR A 107 -12.55 12.72 2.67
N LYS A 108 -11.85 13.74 3.17
CA LYS A 108 -11.81 15.09 2.59
C LYS A 108 -10.35 15.46 2.35
N PRO A 109 -9.97 15.91 1.17
CA PRO A 109 -8.61 16.36 0.94
C PRO A 109 -8.34 17.67 1.68
N ASP A 110 -7.13 17.82 2.22
CA ASP A 110 -6.72 19.08 2.87
C ASP A 110 -6.67 20.24 1.86
N LYS A 111 -6.31 19.94 0.62
CA LYS A 111 -6.20 20.89 -0.48
C LYS A 111 -6.68 20.26 -1.79
N TRP A 112 -7.40 21.05 -2.57
CA TRP A 112 -7.78 20.66 -3.93
C TRP A 112 -6.60 20.83 -4.88
N ARG A 113 -6.53 19.99 -5.89
CA ARG A 113 -5.48 20.03 -6.91
C ARG A 113 -6.09 20.18 -8.30
N GLY A 114 -5.39 20.94 -9.13
CA GLY A 114 -5.78 21.21 -10.50
C GLY A 114 -5.62 20.00 -11.42
N ARG A 115 -6.28 20.08 -12.56
CA ARG A 115 -6.10 19.14 -13.66
C ARG A 115 -4.79 19.46 -14.40
N PRO A 116 -3.90 18.48 -14.63
CA PRO A 116 -2.67 18.74 -15.39
C PRO A 116 -2.97 19.08 -16.86
N LYS A 117 -2.23 20.03 -17.41
CA LYS A 117 -2.43 20.50 -18.79
C LYS A 117 -2.01 19.47 -19.84
N ASN A 118 -0.93 18.75 -19.59
CA ASN A 118 -0.25 17.90 -20.57
C ASN A 118 -0.25 16.41 -20.20
N SER A 119 -1.05 15.99 -19.24
CA SER A 119 -1.14 14.60 -18.82
C SER A 119 -2.60 14.19 -18.57
N LYS A 120 -2.92 12.93 -18.85
CA LYS A 120 -4.20 12.34 -18.49
C LYS A 120 -4.23 11.83 -17.05
N GLN A 121 -3.09 11.72 -16.40
CA GLN A 121 -2.90 11.16 -15.06
C GLN A 121 -2.27 12.18 -14.12
N GLY A 122 -2.48 11.96 -12.81
CA GLY A 122 -1.97 12.84 -11.78
C GLY A 122 -2.81 14.10 -11.58
N SER A 123 -2.25 15.04 -10.85
CA SER A 123 -2.83 16.35 -10.57
C SER A 123 -1.70 17.40 -10.56
N ASP A 124 -2.01 18.64 -10.84
CA ASP A 124 -1.06 19.73 -10.96
C ASP A 124 -1.53 20.93 -10.14
N GLY A 125 -0.60 21.54 -9.40
CA GLY A 125 -0.83 22.71 -8.58
C GLY A 125 -1.96 22.56 -7.56
N GLU A 126 -2.06 23.52 -6.68
CA GLU A 126 -3.17 23.67 -5.74
C GLU A 126 -4.20 24.64 -6.35
N ILE A 127 -5.48 24.33 -6.11
CA ILE A 127 -6.57 25.24 -6.48
C ILE A 127 -7.43 25.50 -5.25
N GLU A 128 -7.91 26.71 -5.14
CA GLU A 128 -8.90 27.09 -4.15
C GLU A 128 -10.29 27.02 -4.80
N LEU A 129 -11.21 26.35 -4.13
CA LEU A 129 -12.63 26.38 -4.48
C LEU A 129 -13.32 27.45 -3.66
N ASP A 130 -14.31 28.11 -4.25
CA ASP A 130 -15.13 29.04 -3.49
C ASP A 130 -15.92 28.31 -2.38
N GLN A 131 -16.36 29.09 -1.38
CA GLN A 131 -17.06 28.56 -0.22
C GLN A 131 -18.36 27.83 -0.61
N THR A 132 -19.03 28.28 -1.65
CA THR A 132 -20.31 27.67 -2.11
C THR A 132 -20.09 26.25 -2.61
N ILE A 133 -19.02 26.03 -3.39
CA ILE A 133 -18.67 24.70 -3.91
C ILE A 133 -18.26 23.79 -2.75
N ASN A 134 -17.42 24.27 -1.83
CA ASN A 134 -17.01 23.48 -0.66
C ASN A 134 -18.22 23.08 0.20
N TYR A 135 -19.12 24.02 0.48
CA TYR A 135 -20.35 23.74 1.23
C TYR A 135 -21.26 22.73 0.49
N SER A 136 -21.43 22.92 -0.82
CA SER A 136 -22.26 22.00 -1.63
C SER A 136 -21.72 20.58 -1.62
N MET A 137 -20.40 20.41 -1.67
CA MET A 137 -19.77 19.10 -1.59
C MET A 137 -19.98 18.46 -0.21
N GLU A 138 -19.76 19.21 0.88
CA GLU A 138 -19.99 18.73 2.25
C GLU A 138 -21.45 18.32 2.45
N SER A 139 -22.38 19.14 2.02
CA SER A 139 -23.82 18.86 2.08
C SER A 139 -24.21 17.61 1.26
N ALA A 140 -23.62 17.42 0.09
CA ALA A 140 -23.84 16.21 -0.72
C ALA A 140 -23.31 14.94 -0.02
N MET A 141 -22.12 15.03 0.59
CA MET A 141 -21.54 13.92 1.35
C MET A 141 -22.38 13.55 2.57
N GLU A 142 -22.85 14.55 3.32
CA GLU A 142 -23.73 14.36 4.47
C GLU A 142 -25.08 13.76 4.04
N SER A 143 -25.66 14.26 2.95
CA SER A 143 -26.91 13.71 2.39
C SER A 143 -26.78 12.23 2.02
N CYS A 144 -25.63 11.79 1.49
CA CYS A 144 -25.37 10.39 1.25
C CYS A 144 -25.38 9.56 2.54
N LEU A 145 -24.78 10.06 3.63
CA LEU A 145 -24.78 9.38 4.92
C LEU A 145 -26.19 9.29 5.54
N ILE A 146 -26.94 10.39 5.50
CA ILE A 146 -28.33 10.43 5.97
C ILE A 146 -29.17 9.41 5.20
N LEU A 147 -29.05 9.40 3.86
CA LEU A 147 -29.80 8.47 3.03
C LEU A 147 -29.41 7.00 3.33
N TYR A 148 -28.13 6.71 3.49
CA TYR A 148 -27.64 5.38 3.86
C TYR A 148 -28.28 4.90 5.18
N ASN A 149 -28.23 5.73 6.21
CA ASN A 149 -28.81 5.41 7.51
C ASN A 149 -30.36 5.25 7.43
N THR A 150 -31.02 6.11 6.65
CA THR A 150 -32.47 6.03 6.44
C THR A 150 -32.85 4.71 5.76
N LEU A 151 -32.10 4.28 4.74
CA LEU A 151 -32.35 3.00 4.07
C LEU A 151 -32.22 1.83 5.05
N LEU A 152 -31.18 1.80 5.89
CA LEU A 152 -31.00 0.77 6.92
C LEU A 152 -32.15 0.76 7.92
N GLN A 153 -32.57 1.93 8.41
CA GLN A 153 -33.72 2.07 9.33
C GLN A 153 -35.05 1.62 8.71
N LYS A 154 -35.19 1.72 7.38
CA LYS A 154 -36.34 1.21 6.63
C LYS A 154 -36.26 -0.27 6.29
N GLY A 155 -35.23 -0.96 6.77
CA GLY A 155 -35.04 -2.41 6.57
C GLY A 155 -34.43 -2.78 5.22
N VAL A 156 -33.86 -1.82 4.48
CA VAL A 156 -33.11 -2.14 3.24
C VAL A 156 -31.84 -2.88 3.61
N ALA A 157 -31.56 -3.98 2.92
CA ALA A 157 -30.37 -4.78 3.16
C ALA A 157 -29.09 -3.94 3.02
N PRO A 158 -28.12 -4.08 3.94
CA PRO A 158 -26.86 -3.30 3.91
C PRO A 158 -26.11 -3.40 2.57
N GLU A 159 -26.20 -4.55 1.89
CA GLU A 159 -25.60 -4.74 0.55
C GLU A 159 -26.16 -3.84 -0.53
N GLN A 160 -27.41 -3.38 -0.37
CA GLN A 160 -28.06 -2.41 -1.25
C GLN A 160 -27.94 -0.99 -0.72
N ALA A 161 -28.18 -0.78 0.59
CA ALA A 161 -28.09 0.55 1.20
C ALA A 161 -26.73 1.23 0.93
N ARG A 162 -25.62 0.48 0.96
CA ARG A 162 -24.27 0.99 0.66
C ARG A 162 -24.07 1.59 -0.74
N MET A 163 -25.02 1.37 -1.68
CA MET A 163 -24.93 1.91 -3.05
C MET A 163 -24.92 3.44 -3.10
N VAL A 164 -25.49 4.08 -2.09
CA VAL A 164 -25.56 5.56 -2.02
C VAL A 164 -24.31 6.20 -1.42
N LEU A 165 -23.37 5.40 -0.88
CA LEU A 165 -22.17 5.91 -0.25
C LEU A 165 -21.16 6.42 -1.30
N PRO A 166 -20.54 7.60 -1.07
CA PRO A 166 -19.60 8.18 -2.00
C PRO A 166 -18.29 7.43 -2.05
N GLN A 167 -17.53 7.58 -3.12
CA GLN A 167 -16.19 6.98 -3.27
C GLN A 167 -15.16 7.52 -2.25
N SER A 168 -15.43 8.65 -1.64
CA SER A 168 -14.64 9.20 -0.54
C SER A 168 -14.85 8.45 0.80
N MET A 169 -15.80 7.49 0.87
CA MET A 169 -15.95 6.66 2.05
C MET A 169 -14.65 5.94 2.36
N MET A 170 -14.21 6.04 3.63
CA MET A 170 -13.07 5.30 4.14
C MET A 170 -13.38 3.81 4.23
N THR A 171 -12.44 3.00 3.82
CA THR A 171 -12.43 1.55 3.99
C THR A 171 -11.12 1.12 4.63
N GLU A 172 -11.05 -0.13 5.03
CA GLU A 172 -9.87 -0.71 5.67
C GLU A 172 -9.69 -2.14 5.20
N TRP A 173 -8.42 -2.54 4.99
CA TRP A 173 -8.11 -3.88 4.52
C TRP A 173 -6.79 -4.42 5.06
N TYR A 174 -6.71 -5.73 5.11
CA TYR A 174 -5.46 -6.47 5.24
C TYR A 174 -4.89 -6.73 3.84
N TRP A 175 -3.60 -6.47 3.69
CA TRP A 175 -2.89 -6.69 2.44
C TRP A 175 -1.59 -7.43 2.71
N SER A 176 -1.55 -8.72 2.35
CA SER A 176 -0.39 -9.59 2.54
C SER A 176 0.24 -9.90 1.20
N GLY A 177 1.56 -9.99 1.17
CA GLY A 177 2.24 -10.40 -0.04
C GLY A 177 3.75 -10.46 0.06
N SER A 178 4.36 -10.93 -1.03
CA SER A 178 5.80 -11.05 -1.14
C SER A 178 6.51 -9.70 -1.26
N LEU A 179 7.77 -9.67 -0.86
CA LEU A 179 8.64 -8.49 -0.96
C LEU A 179 8.65 -7.90 -2.37
N ILE A 180 8.82 -8.76 -3.39
CA ILE A 180 8.83 -8.31 -4.78
C ILE A 180 7.47 -7.77 -5.23
N ALA A 181 6.36 -8.31 -4.72
CA ALA A 181 5.03 -7.83 -5.07
C ALA A 181 4.82 -6.40 -4.56
N PHE A 182 5.18 -6.12 -3.30
CA PHE A 182 5.12 -4.76 -2.76
C PHE A 182 6.13 -3.80 -3.43
N ALA A 183 7.34 -4.27 -3.78
CA ALA A 183 8.28 -3.46 -4.55
C ALA A 183 7.69 -3.03 -5.91
N ARG A 184 6.98 -3.92 -6.62
CA ARG A 184 6.26 -3.59 -7.87
C ARG A 184 5.15 -2.58 -7.65
N VAL A 185 4.40 -2.69 -6.55
CA VAL A 185 3.41 -1.65 -6.17
C VAL A 185 4.10 -0.30 -6.01
N CYS A 186 5.17 -0.23 -5.22
CA CYS A 186 5.89 1.00 -4.97
C CYS A 186 6.57 1.55 -6.24
N ASN A 187 7.11 0.70 -7.11
CA ASN A 187 7.70 1.11 -8.40
C ASN A 187 6.70 1.79 -9.32
N LEU A 188 5.43 1.38 -9.27
CA LEU A 188 4.38 2.01 -10.06
C LEU A 188 3.75 3.19 -9.32
N ARG A 189 3.46 3.08 -8.02
CA ARG A 189 2.61 4.03 -7.30
C ARG A 189 3.37 5.18 -6.63
N CYS A 190 4.68 5.05 -6.40
CA CYS A 190 5.50 6.15 -5.92
C CYS A 190 5.89 7.16 -7.01
N LYS A 191 5.51 6.94 -8.27
CA LYS A 191 5.80 7.86 -9.37
C LYS A 191 5.01 9.17 -9.24
N ALA A 192 5.59 10.26 -9.73
CA ALA A 192 5.00 11.60 -9.62
C ALA A 192 3.63 11.72 -10.33
N ASP A 193 3.41 10.97 -11.40
CA ASP A 193 2.17 10.92 -12.17
C ASP A 193 1.09 10.00 -11.56
N SER A 194 1.41 9.28 -10.48
CA SER A 194 0.43 8.51 -9.73
C SER A 194 -0.50 9.44 -8.95
N GLN A 195 -1.76 9.03 -8.77
CA GLN A 195 -2.70 9.78 -7.93
C GLN A 195 -2.10 9.98 -6.54
N LYS A 196 -2.15 11.23 -6.03
CA LYS A 196 -1.48 11.60 -4.78
C LYS A 196 -1.85 10.70 -3.60
N GLU A 197 -3.15 10.46 -3.38
CA GLU A 197 -3.63 9.66 -2.26
C GLU A 197 -3.13 8.20 -2.34
N THR A 198 -3.07 7.64 -3.53
CA THR A 198 -2.50 6.30 -3.78
C THR A 198 -0.99 6.30 -3.57
N ARG A 199 -0.32 7.38 -4.00
CA ARG A 199 1.13 7.58 -3.81
C ARG A 199 1.48 7.73 -2.34
N ASP A 200 0.66 8.43 -1.55
CA ASP A 200 0.88 8.62 -0.11
C ASP A 200 0.82 7.27 0.65
N VAL A 201 -0.07 6.36 0.26
CA VAL A 201 -0.08 4.98 0.78
C VAL A 201 1.19 4.22 0.36
N ALA A 202 1.57 4.31 -0.91
CA ALA A 202 2.75 3.62 -1.42
C ALA A 202 4.05 4.13 -0.76
N TYR A 203 4.17 5.41 -0.47
CA TYR A 203 5.32 5.97 0.26
C TYR A 203 5.41 5.45 1.70
N GLN A 204 4.29 5.27 2.39
CA GLN A 204 4.29 4.68 3.73
C GLN A 204 4.77 3.22 3.68
N ILE A 205 4.30 2.42 2.70
CA ILE A 205 4.80 1.06 2.49
C ILE A 205 6.32 1.07 2.19
N ASP A 206 6.79 1.94 1.30
CA ASP A 206 8.21 2.08 0.94
C ASP A 206 9.07 2.43 2.17
N ALA A 207 8.59 3.36 3.00
CA ALA A 207 9.28 3.79 4.22
C ALA A 207 9.39 2.67 5.27
N ILE A 208 8.36 1.82 5.38
CA ILE A 208 8.35 0.67 6.31
C ILE A 208 9.24 -0.45 5.78
N ALA A 209 9.15 -0.79 4.49
CA ALA A 209 9.89 -1.91 3.91
C ALA A 209 11.40 -1.66 3.83
N ARG A 210 11.82 -0.42 3.61
CA ARG A 210 13.22 -0.02 3.40
C ARG A 210 14.17 -0.42 4.56
N PRO A 211 13.88 -0.13 5.82
CA PRO A 211 14.73 -0.56 6.94
C PRO A 211 14.65 -2.07 7.20
N MET A 212 13.55 -2.74 6.84
CA MET A 212 13.37 -4.17 7.07
C MET A 212 14.17 -5.05 6.11
N PHE A 213 14.32 -4.61 4.86
CA PHE A 213 14.99 -5.33 3.78
C PHE A 213 15.97 -4.42 3.02
N PRO A 214 16.96 -3.83 3.71
CA PRO A 214 17.74 -2.72 3.15
C PRO A 214 18.42 -3.04 1.83
N TYR A 215 18.95 -4.24 1.66
CA TYR A 215 19.64 -4.63 0.42
C TYR A 215 18.68 -5.07 -0.69
N SER A 216 17.69 -5.89 -0.36
CA SER A 216 16.71 -6.40 -1.34
C SER A 216 15.77 -5.30 -1.80
N TRP A 217 15.30 -4.47 -0.87
CA TRP A 217 14.41 -3.37 -1.20
C TRP A 217 15.09 -2.35 -2.10
N GLU A 218 16.32 -1.93 -1.76
CA GLU A 218 17.11 -1.04 -2.61
C GLU A 218 17.29 -1.60 -4.02
N ALA A 219 17.67 -2.88 -4.14
CA ALA A 219 17.87 -3.52 -5.42
C ALA A 219 16.59 -3.59 -6.27
N LEU A 220 15.44 -3.90 -5.65
CA LEU A 220 14.15 -4.00 -6.33
C LEU A 220 13.54 -2.62 -6.69
N ARG A 221 13.96 -1.54 -6.01
CA ARG A 221 13.46 -0.19 -6.24
C ARG A 221 14.30 0.61 -7.24
N ASN A 222 15.56 0.24 -7.43
CA ASN A 222 16.54 0.95 -8.29
C ASN A 222 16.95 0.13 -9.52
N GLY A 223 16.36 -1.05 -9.71
CA GLY A 223 16.63 -1.96 -10.83
C GLY A 223 15.77 -1.73 -12.08
#